data_fedf3be3fabe4359d45bf09cd2e1bb53
#
_entry.id   fedf3be3fabe4359d45bf09cd2e1bb53
#
_cell.length_a   1.000
_cell.length_b   1.000
_cell.length_c   1.000
_cell.angle_alpha   90.00
_cell.angle_beta   90.00
_cell.angle_gamma   90.00
#
_symmetry.space_group_name_H-M   'P 1'
#
loop_
_entity.id
_entity.type
_entity.pdbx_description
1 polymer ?
#
loop_
_entity_poly.entity_id
_entity_poly.type
_entity_poly.pdbx_seq_one_letter_code
_entity_poly.pdbx_strand_id
1 'polypeptide(L)'
;MSRFQNDISKMWDILFYYIAPLFIAFVAFVGYKIVKNAFKPVKKISETALEIKKSKNFSRRIELDNSEDEIHKMASAFNEMLDTVEETFIHEKQFSSDVSHELRTPITVILAQSDYALDYVDTLDEAIESFEVINRQAKKMTSLINQIMELSKLERQNEIEKERINFSNIILQLLEDYRTLLENSNIELITNIEKDLRIYGNKLMIERLFINLFTNAMKFTKTTISVSLNRINKEIILQIKDDGVGIAKEEQKYIWDRFFQINNSRNKDKNRGSGLGLSMVNKIAQLHSATIEVESEVGKGACFIVRFPI
;
A
#
# COMPACT_ATOMS: atom_id res chain seq x y z
N MET A 1 3.13 -46.67 -80.74
CA MET A 1 3.96 -46.05 -79.72
C MET A 1 3.75 -44.50 -79.66
N SER A 2 3.54 -43.77 -80.76
CA SER A 2 3.43 -42.29 -80.80
C SER A 2 2.16 -41.71 -80.14
N ARG A 3 1.00 -42.37 -80.23
CA ARG A 3 -0.26 -41.88 -79.59
C ARG A 3 -0.19 -41.94 -78.05
N PHE A 4 0.37 -42.97 -77.46
CA PHE A 4 0.50 -43.11 -76.00
C PHE A 4 1.43 -42.07 -75.38
N GLN A 5 2.53 -41.71 -76.09
CA GLN A 5 3.42 -40.61 -75.67
C GLN A 5 2.74 -39.25 -75.72
N ASN A 6 1.90 -39.00 -76.72
CA ASN A 6 1.19 -37.74 -76.88
C ASN A 6 0.08 -37.56 -75.86
N ASP A 7 -0.57 -38.62 -75.41
CA ASP A 7 -1.59 -38.59 -74.36
C ASP A 7 -0.98 -38.37 -72.98
N ILE A 8 0.19 -38.95 -72.72
CA ILE A 8 0.96 -38.70 -71.50
C ILE A 8 1.47 -37.25 -71.43
N SER A 9 1.99 -36.70 -72.55
CA SER A 9 2.45 -35.28 -72.53
C SER A 9 1.30 -34.33 -72.33
N LYS A 10 0.13 -34.50 -72.92
CA LYS A 10 -1.06 -33.69 -72.66
C LYS A 10 -1.56 -33.78 -71.21
N MET A 11 -1.46 -34.97 -70.64
CA MET A 11 -1.81 -35.15 -69.22
C MET A 11 -0.87 -34.40 -68.30
N TRP A 12 0.44 -34.35 -68.59
CA TRP A 12 1.43 -33.57 -67.86
C TRP A 12 1.22 -32.07 -68.08
N ASP A 13 0.85 -31.61 -69.28
CA ASP A 13 0.53 -30.22 -69.55
C ASP A 13 -0.72 -29.74 -68.76
N ILE A 14 -1.76 -30.55 -68.70
CA ILE A 14 -2.97 -30.23 -67.89
C ILE A 14 -2.60 -30.19 -66.38
N LEU A 15 -1.81 -31.14 -65.92
CA LEU A 15 -1.40 -31.19 -64.51
C LEU A 15 -0.57 -29.93 -64.15
N PHE A 16 0.39 -29.57 -65.01
CA PHE A 16 1.33 -28.50 -64.69
C PHE A 16 0.70 -27.10 -64.89
N TYR A 17 -0.06 -26.88 -65.97
CA TYR A 17 -0.59 -25.54 -66.32
C TYR A 17 -1.91 -25.23 -65.63
N TYR A 18 -2.69 -26.22 -65.21
CA TYR A 18 -4.03 -25.95 -64.61
C TYR A 18 -4.15 -26.43 -63.18
N ILE A 19 -3.73 -27.66 -62.86
CA ILE A 19 -3.92 -28.27 -61.56
C ILE A 19 -2.91 -27.73 -60.54
N ALA A 20 -1.64 -27.58 -60.90
CA ALA A 20 -0.61 -27.10 -59.96
C ALA A 20 -0.84 -25.64 -59.53
N PRO A 21 -1.17 -24.67 -60.40
CA PRO A 21 -1.50 -23.31 -59.95
C PRO A 21 -2.73 -23.26 -59.06
N LEU A 22 -3.78 -24.06 -59.38
CA LEU A 22 -4.99 -24.14 -58.57
C LEU A 22 -4.72 -24.68 -57.16
N PHE A 23 -3.86 -25.73 -57.09
CA PHE A 23 -3.43 -26.31 -55.83
C PHE A 23 -2.59 -25.31 -55.02
N ILE A 24 -1.68 -24.57 -55.61
CA ILE A 24 -0.88 -23.53 -54.96
C ILE A 24 -1.80 -22.41 -54.41
N ALA A 25 -2.77 -21.96 -55.21
CA ALA A 25 -3.73 -20.94 -54.82
C ALA A 25 -4.60 -21.44 -53.64
N PHE A 26 -5.00 -22.70 -53.66
CA PHE A 26 -5.75 -23.31 -52.57
C PHE A 26 -4.92 -23.38 -51.25
N VAL A 27 -3.67 -23.83 -51.33
CA VAL A 27 -2.77 -23.90 -50.17
C VAL A 27 -2.49 -22.49 -49.62
N ALA A 28 -2.25 -21.52 -50.51
CA ALA A 28 -2.05 -20.12 -50.11
C ALA A 28 -3.31 -19.54 -49.42
N PHE A 29 -4.51 -19.84 -49.93
CA PHE A 29 -5.77 -19.41 -49.32
C PHE A 29 -6.01 -20.03 -47.94
N VAL A 30 -5.77 -21.32 -47.81
CA VAL A 30 -5.88 -22.04 -46.53
C VAL A 30 -4.84 -21.50 -45.56
N GLY A 31 -3.58 -21.35 -45.96
CA GLY A 31 -2.52 -20.77 -45.15
C GLY A 31 -2.84 -19.37 -44.69
N TYR A 32 -3.36 -18.50 -45.57
CA TYR A 32 -3.82 -17.16 -45.22
C TYR A 32 -4.93 -17.18 -44.16
N LYS A 33 -5.92 -18.06 -44.30
CA LYS A 33 -7.01 -18.20 -43.28
C LYS A 33 -6.48 -18.67 -41.93
N ILE A 34 -5.56 -19.65 -41.92
CA ILE A 34 -4.94 -20.15 -40.68
C ILE A 34 -4.19 -19.01 -39.98
N VAL A 35 -3.30 -18.33 -40.69
CA VAL A 35 -2.52 -17.20 -40.14
C VAL A 35 -3.44 -16.09 -39.63
N LYS A 36 -4.43 -15.68 -40.44
CA LYS A 36 -5.38 -14.64 -40.01
C LYS A 36 -6.15 -15.00 -38.73
N ASN A 37 -6.56 -16.26 -38.61
CA ASN A 37 -7.25 -16.71 -37.40
C ASN A 37 -6.32 -16.81 -36.19
N ALA A 38 -5.07 -17.26 -36.39
CA ALA A 38 -4.06 -17.33 -35.33
C ALA A 38 -3.69 -15.96 -34.74
N PHE A 39 -3.73 -14.88 -35.56
CA PHE A 39 -3.43 -13.53 -35.10
C PHE A 39 -4.64 -12.74 -34.61
N LYS A 40 -5.86 -13.26 -34.73
CA LYS A 40 -7.07 -12.58 -34.25
C LYS A 40 -7.06 -12.26 -32.74
N PRO A 41 -6.62 -13.18 -31.84
CA PRO A 41 -6.52 -12.88 -30.42
C PRO A 41 -5.50 -11.77 -30.13
N VAL A 42 -4.34 -11.76 -30.78
CA VAL A 42 -3.32 -10.70 -30.59
C VAL A 42 -3.89 -9.32 -30.95
N LYS A 43 -4.68 -9.23 -32.02
CA LYS A 43 -5.38 -8.01 -32.40
C LYS A 43 -6.37 -7.57 -31.31
N LYS A 44 -7.15 -8.49 -30.72
CA LYS A 44 -8.08 -8.22 -29.63
C LYS A 44 -7.37 -7.68 -28.38
N ILE A 45 -6.22 -8.27 -28.02
CA ILE A 45 -5.37 -7.79 -26.91
C ILE A 45 -4.95 -6.33 -27.16
N SER A 46 -4.44 -6.03 -28.37
CA SER A 46 -3.99 -4.69 -28.73
C SER A 46 -5.14 -3.66 -28.72
N GLU A 47 -6.31 -4.02 -29.24
CA GLU A 47 -7.49 -3.16 -29.24
C GLU A 47 -7.98 -2.88 -27.80
N THR A 48 -8.07 -3.91 -26.95
CA THR A 48 -8.45 -3.75 -25.54
C THR A 48 -7.46 -2.87 -24.79
N ALA A 49 -6.15 -3.05 -25.00
CA ALA A 49 -5.11 -2.21 -24.40
C ALA A 49 -5.24 -0.74 -24.80
N LEU A 50 -5.54 -0.45 -26.08
CA LEU A 50 -5.77 0.90 -26.58
C LEU A 50 -7.04 1.54 -25.99
N GLU A 51 -8.10 0.77 -25.82
CA GLU A 51 -9.34 1.23 -25.19
C GLU A 51 -9.14 1.56 -23.72
N ILE A 52 -8.42 0.70 -22.97
CA ILE A 52 -8.04 0.94 -21.56
C ILE A 52 -7.23 2.23 -21.44
N LYS A 53 -6.22 2.42 -22.33
CA LYS A 53 -5.41 3.63 -22.35
C LYS A 53 -6.26 4.90 -22.54
N LYS A 54 -7.27 4.86 -23.41
CA LYS A 54 -8.15 6.01 -23.70
C LYS A 54 -9.17 6.27 -22.60
N SER A 55 -9.81 5.22 -22.08
CA SER A 55 -10.90 5.33 -21.09
C SER A 55 -10.39 5.44 -19.66
N LYS A 56 -9.13 5.06 -19.38
CA LYS A 56 -8.57 4.83 -18.03
C LYS A 56 -9.43 3.86 -17.19
N ASN A 57 -10.18 2.98 -17.86
CA ASN A 57 -10.97 1.95 -17.22
C ASN A 57 -10.14 0.67 -17.11
N PHE A 58 -9.46 0.51 -15.97
CA PHE A 58 -8.60 -0.64 -15.70
C PHE A 58 -9.38 -1.90 -15.30
N SER A 59 -10.71 -1.83 -15.09
CA SER A 59 -11.54 -3.00 -14.76
C SER A 59 -11.85 -3.90 -15.98
N ARG A 60 -11.50 -3.46 -17.19
CA ARG A 60 -11.63 -4.31 -18.38
C ARG A 60 -10.60 -5.43 -18.36
N ARG A 61 -11.04 -6.60 -18.86
CA ARG A 61 -10.15 -7.75 -19.03
C ARG A 61 -10.22 -8.24 -20.47
N ILE A 62 -9.15 -8.89 -20.90
CA ILE A 62 -9.12 -9.63 -22.15
C ILE A 62 -9.89 -10.93 -21.92
N GLU A 63 -10.94 -11.15 -22.71
CA GLU A 63 -11.65 -12.43 -22.69
C GLU A 63 -10.73 -13.52 -23.22
N LEU A 64 -10.57 -14.57 -22.42
CA LEU A 64 -9.76 -15.73 -22.72
C LEU A 64 -10.67 -16.81 -23.31
N ASP A 65 -10.31 -17.34 -24.48
CA ASP A 65 -10.89 -18.56 -25.00
C ASP A 65 -10.27 -19.74 -24.24
N ASN A 66 -10.94 -20.91 -24.20
CA ASN A 66 -10.49 -22.10 -23.47
C ASN A 66 -9.30 -22.84 -24.15
N SER A 67 -8.41 -22.12 -24.82
CA SER A 67 -7.19 -22.67 -25.40
C SER A 67 -6.03 -22.54 -24.40
N GLU A 68 -5.23 -23.57 -24.22
CA GLU A 68 -4.02 -23.54 -23.38
C GLU A 68 -2.75 -23.20 -24.20
N ASP A 69 -2.89 -22.35 -25.21
CA ASP A 69 -1.77 -21.93 -26.08
C ASP A 69 -0.98 -20.73 -25.49
N GLU A 70 0.11 -20.36 -26.17
CA GLU A 70 0.98 -19.26 -25.77
C GLU A 70 0.23 -17.92 -25.74
N ILE A 71 -0.80 -17.75 -26.57
CA ILE A 71 -1.63 -16.56 -26.61
C ILE A 71 -2.50 -16.44 -25.36
N HIS A 72 -3.03 -17.58 -24.89
CA HIS A 72 -3.78 -17.62 -23.64
C HIS A 72 -2.90 -17.22 -22.44
N LYS A 73 -1.66 -17.76 -22.35
CA LYS A 73 -0.68 -17.38 -21.32
C LYS A 73 -0.37 -15.89 -21.36
N MET A 74 -0.19 -15.31 -22.54
CA MET A 74 0.07 -13.89 -22.71
C MET A 74 -1.12 -13.04 -22.26
N ALA A 75 -2.35 -13.41 -22.60
CA ALA A 75 -3.56 -12.71 -22.18
C ALA A 75 -3.79 -12.83 -20.67
N SER A 76 -3.50 -13.98 -20.05
CA SER A 76 -3.54 -14.17 -18.60
C SER A 76 -2.54 -13.25 -17.89
N ALA A 77 -1.28 -13.24 -18.30
CA ALA A 77 -0.25 -12.36 -17.74
C ALA A 77 -0.61 -10.87 -17.90
N PHE A 78 -1.25 -10.51 -19.02
CA PHE A 78 -1.73 -9.15 -19.23
C PHE A 78 -2.89 -8.81 -18.27
N ASN A 79 -3.83 -9.73 -18.04
CA ASN A 79 -4.91 -9.53 -17.09
C ASN A 79 -4.38 -9.40 -15.64
N GLU A 80 -3.39 -10.20 -15.23
CA GLU A 80 -2.73 -10.08 -13.93
C GLU A 80 -2.03 -8.71 -13.76
N MET A 81 -1.40 -8.22 -14.83
CA MET A 81 -0.84 -6.86 -14.83
C MET A 81 -1.95 -5.81 -14.67
N LEU A 82 -3.09 -5.98 -15.36
CA LEU A 82 -4.23 -5.07 -15.23
C LEU A 82 -4.83 -5.11 -13.83
N ASP A 83 -4.89 -6.27 -13.17
CA ASP A 83 -5.32 -6.39 -11.77
C ASP A 83 -4.45 -5.52 -10.86
N THR A 84 -3.13 -5.63 -11.00
CA THR A 84 -2.16 -4.83 -10.23
C THR A 84 -2.31 -3.32 -10.49
N VAL A 85 -2.51 -2.93 -11.76
CA VAL A 85 -2.70 -1.51 -12.14
C VAL A 85 -4.02 -0.97 -11.60
N GLU A 86 -5.10 -1.74 -11.69
CA GLU A 86 -6.43 -1.36 -11.17
C GLU A 86 -6.38 -1.16 -9.66
N GLU A 87 -5.81 -2.12 -8.92
CA GLU A 87 -5.64 -2.03 -7.48
C GLU A 87 -4.84 -0.79 -7.08
N THR A 88 -3.70 -0.56 -7.74
CA THR A 88 -2.85 0.62 -7.52
C THR A 88 -3.63 1.92 -7.78
N PHE A 89 -4.39 1.99 -8.87
CA PHE A 89 -5.17 3.17 -9.23
C PHE A 89 -6.29 3.46 -8.23
N ILE A 90 -6.99 2.42 -7.76
CA ILE A 90 -8.03 2.54 -6.73
C ILE A 90 -7.42 3.07 -5.43
N HIS A 91 -6.30 2.52 -4.99
CA HIS A 91 -5.59 2.96 -3.79
C HIS A 91 -5.10 4.41 -3.90
N GLU A 92 -4.57 4.83 -5.06
CA GLU A 92 -4.12 6.20 -5.28
C GLU A 92 -5.29 7.20 -5.28
N LYS A 93 -6.41 6.83 -5.92
CA LYS A 93 -7.63 7.64 -5.91
C LYS A 93 -8.20 7.80 -4.50
N GLN A 94 -8.25 6.71 -3.74
CA GLN A 94 -8.70 6.73 -2.34
C GLN A 94 -7.77 7.61 -1.51
N PHE A 95 -6.46 7.46 -1.63
CA PHE A 95 -5.46 8.29 -0.94
C PHE A 95 -5.67 9.79 -1.20
N SER A 96 -5.84 10.19 -2.48
CA SER A 96 -6.08 11.59 -2.84
C SER A 96 -7.38 12.14 -2.22
N SER A 97 -8.43 11.31 -2.18
CA SER A 97 -9.71 11.66 -1.53
C SER A 97 -9.53 11.85 -0.03
N ASP A 98 -8.85 10.91 0.64
CA ASP A 98 -8.66 10.92 2.08
C ASP A 98 -7.79 12.10 2.52
N VAL A 99 -6.70 12.40 1.79
CA VAL A 99 -5.89 13.62 2.00
C VAL A 99 -6.75 14.87 1.93
N SER A 100 -7.62 14.97 0.90
CA SER A 100 -8.49 16.13 0.71
C SER A 100 -9.48 16.28 1.86
N HIS A 101 -10.02 15.19 2.37
CA HIS A 101 -10.94 15.18 3.51
C HIS A 101 -10.23 15.57 4.82
N GLU A 102 -9.07 14.99 5.09
CA GLU A 102 -8.30 15.25 6.32
C GLU A 102 -7.73 16.68 6.36
N LEU A 103 -7.46 17.31 5.21
CA LEU A 103 -7.04 18.71 5.14
C LEU A 103 -8.23 19.68 5.22
N ARG A 104 -9.40 19.32 4.67
CA ARG A 104 -10.58 20.20 4.66
C ARG A 104 -11.07 20.50 6.06
N THR A 105 -11.09 19.51 6.95
CA THR A 105 -11.60 19.67 8.32
C THR A 105 -10.85 20.76 9.11
N PRO A 106 -9.52 20.74 9.25
CA PRO A 106 -8.80 21.80 9.97
C PRO A 106 -8.90 23.17 9.28
N ILE A 107 -8.94 23.23 7.94
CA ILE A 107 -9.13 24.47 7.19
C ILE A 107 -10.50 25.08 7.54
N THR A 108 -11.56 24.27 7.56
CA THR A 108 -12.90 24.77 7.92
C THR A 108 -12.94 25.30 9.34
N VAL A 109 -12.26 24.65 10.29
CA VAL A 109 -12.19 25.15 11.68
C VAL A 109 -11.39 26.44 11.76
N ILE A 110 -10.28 26.59 11.02
CA ILE A 110 -9.48 27.82 10.96
C ILE A 110 -10.35 28.97 10.43
N LEU A 111 -11.05 28.76 9.31
CA LEU A 111 -11.92 29.77 8.70
C LEU A 111 -13.04 30.20 9.67
N ALA A 112 -13.77 29.22 10.22
CA ALA A 112 -14.86 29.50 11.15
C ALA A 112 -14.38 30.26 12.40
N GLN A 113 -13.20 29.91 12.94
CA GLN A 113 -12.63 30.59 14.10
C GLN A 113 -12.11 32.00 13.76
N SER A 114 -11.60 32.17 12.53
CA SER A 114 -11.19 33.49 12.02
C SER A 114 -12.37 34.41 11.83
N ASP A 115 -13.47 33.93 11.21
CA ASP A 115 -14.69 34.68 11.00
C ASP A 115 -15.31 35.04 12.35
N TYR A 116 -15.38 34.10 13.31
CA TYR A 116 -15.82 34.35 14.66
C TYR A 116 -14.99 35.42 15.35
N ALA A 117 -13.67 35.37 15.23
CA ALA A 117 -12.76 36.34 15.84
C ALA A 117 -12.92 37.75 15.25
N LEU A 118 -13.25 37.86 13.96
CA LEU A 118 -13.46 39.14 13.29
C LEU A 118 -14.81 39.80 13.64
N ASP A 119 -15.87 38.99 13.80
CA ASP A 119 -17.23 39.46 13.92
C ASP A 119 -17.74 39.60 15.37
N TYR A 120 -17.20 38.81 16.31
CA TYR A 120 -17.79 38.62 17.64
C TYR A 120 -16.82 38.74 18.82
N VAL A 121 -15.50 38.92 18.60
CA VAL A 121 -14.52 38.99 19.68
C VAL A 121 -14.38 40.46 20.14
N ASP A 122 -14.74 40.73 21.38
CA ASP A 122 -14.66 42.04 22.00
C ASP A 122 -13.50 42.15 23.01
N THR A 123 -12.94 41.03 23.47
CA THR A 123 -11.90 41.04 24.51
C THR A 123 -10.59 40.42 24.02
N LEU A 124 -9.47 40.80 24.64
CA LEU A 124 -8.17 40.28 24.32
C LEU A 124 -8.08 38.75 24.63
N ASP A 125 -8.72 38.32 25.72
CA ASP A 125 -8.68 36.89 26.12
C ASP A 125 -9.40 36.02 25.10
N GLU A 126 -10.56 36.44 24.59
CA GLU A 126 -11.27 35.69 23.50
C GLU A 126 -10.48 35.70 22.19
N ALA A 127 -9.77 36.82 21.89
CA ALA A 127 -8.88 36.88 20.74
C ALA A 127 -7.74 35.86 20.86
N ILE A 128 -7.12 35.76 22.04
CA ILE A 128 -6.06 34.81 22.34
C ILE A 128 -6.57 33.35 22.17
N GLU A 129 -7.75 33.04 22.73
CA GLU A 129 -8.36 31.72 22.59
C GLU A 129 -8.59 31.34 21.10
N SER A 130 -9.08 32.30 20.31
CA SER A 130 -9.28 32.12 18.86
C SER A 130 -7.97 31.85 18.14
N PHE A 131 -6.92 32.61 18.44
CA PHE A 131 -5.58 32.34 17.85
C PHE A 131 -4.99 31.03 18.31
N GLU A 132 -5.21 30.56 19.53
CA GLU A 132 -4.78 29.24 20.00
C GLU A 132 -5.45 28.11 19.21
N VAL A 133 -6.76 28.22 18.94
CA VAL A 133 -7.47 27.25 18.11
C VAL A 133 -6.90 27.22 16.69
N ILE A 134 -6.73 28.38 16.07
CA ILE A 134 -6.15 28.49 14.71
C ILE A 134 -4.75 27.89 14.68
N ASN A 135 -3.88 28.24 15.63
CA ASN A 135 -2.50 27.73 15.71
C ASN A 135 -2.46 26.21 15.87
N ARG A 136 -3.33 25.64 16.74
CA ARG A 136 -3.45 24.20 16.92
C ARG A 136 -3.85 23.48 15.63
N GLN A 137 -4.80 24.03 14.86
CA GLN A 137 -5.19 23.45 13.57
C GLN A 137 -4.09 23.58 12.51
N ALA A 138 -3.41 24.71 12.45
CA ALA A 138 -2.27 24.92 11.55
C ALA A 138 -1.12 23.94 11.84
N LYS A 139 -0.78 23.70 13.11
CA LYS A 139 0.19 22.69 13.52
C LYS A 139 -0.23 21.29 13.14
N LYS A 140 -1.52 20.95 13.31
CA LYS A 140 -2.07 19.65 12.87
C LYS A 140 -1.94 19.45 11.38
N MET A 141 -2.23 20.46 10.56
CA MET A 141 -2.06 20.42 9.11
C MET A 141 -0.59 20.22 8.71
N THR A 142 0.31 20.97 9.32
CA THR A 142 1.76 20.85 9.07
C THR A 142 2.26 19.44 9.37
N SER A 143 1.83 18.86 10.50
CA SER A 143 2.16 17.49 10.86
C SER A 143 1.63 16.47 9.83
N LEU A 144 0.37 16.64 9.38
CA LEU A 144 -0.23 15.77 8.37
C LEU A 144 0.52 15.84 7.03
N ILE A 145 0.83 17.05 6.55
CA ILE A 145 1.59 17.25 5.31
C ILE A 145 2.96 16.58 5.40
N ASN A 146 3.68 16.75 6.52
CA ASN A 146 4.99 16.10 6.72
C ASN A 146 4.88 14.57 6.70
N GLN A 147 3.85 13.99 7.33
CA GLN A 147 3.61 12.55 7.32
C GLN A 147 3.30 12.03 5.91
N ILE A 148 2.49 12.77 5.12
CA ILE A 148 2.20 12.43 3.72
C ILE A 148 3.47 12.45 2.87
N MET A 149 4.27 13.51 2.99
CA MET A 149 5.53 13.64 2.25
C MET A 149 6.51 12.52 2.60
N GLU A 150 6.60 12.17 3.87
CA GLU A 150 7.47 11.11 4.36
C GLU A 150 7.01 9.73 3.87
N LEU A 151 5.71 9.42 3.99
CA LEU A 151 5.14 8.18 3.48
C LEU A 151 5.37 8.05 1.97
N SER A 152 5.10 9.12 1.20
CA SER A 152 5.35 9.16 -0.24
C SER A 152 6.82 8.93 -0.61
N LYS A 153 7.75 9.40 0.23
CA LYS A 153 9.19 9.15 0.09
C LYS A 153 9.54 7.69 0.32
N LEU A 154 9.01 7.10 1.40
CA LEU A 154 9.19 5.69 1.75
C LEU A 154 8.63 4.75 0.69
N GLU A 155 7.49 5.08 0.09
CA GLU A 155 6.82 4.25 -0.92
C GLU A 155 7.58 4.19 -2.25
N ARG A 156 8.28 5.25 -2.61
CA ARG A 156 9.14 5.28 -3.81
C ARG A 156 10.45 4.52 -3.62
N GLN A 157 10.82 4.20 -2.38
CA GLN A 157 12.04 3.46 -2.08
C GLN A 157 11.75 1.96 -2.17
N ASN A 158 12.49 1.26 -3.04
CA ASN A 158 12.52 -0.19 -3.11
C ASN A 158 13.70 -0.76 -2.31
N GLU A 159 14.77 0.03 -2.17
CA GLU A 159 15.97 -0.31 -1.42
C GLU A 159 16.35 0.86 -0.51
N ILE A 160 16.93 0.54 0.63
CA ILE A 160 17.41 1.50 1.63
C ILE A 160 18.85 1.19 2.01
N GLU A 161 19.60 2.22 2.33
CA GLU A 161 20.91 2.04 2.95
C GLU A 161 20.71 1.46 4.35
N LYS A 162 21.30 0.30 4.60
CA LYS A 162 21.26 -0.42 5.87
C LYS A 162 22.66 -0.50 6.46
N GLU A 163 22.75 -0.26 7.73
CA GLU A 163 23.96 -0.44 8.52
C GLU A 163 23.72 -1.34 9.72
N ARG A 164 24.78 -1.81 10.35
CA ARG A 164 24.65 -2.61 11.57
C ARG A 164 24.41 -1.70 12.76
N ILE A 165 23.16 -1.61 13.23
CA ILE A 165 22.73 -0.74 14.34
C ILE A 165 22.52 -1.54 15.63
N ASN A 166 22.78 -0.91 16.78
CA ASN A 166 22.43 -1.47 18.09
C ASN A 166 20.97 -1.13 18.41
N PHE A 167 20.07 -2.08 18.16
CA PHE A 167 18.64 -1.89 18.30
C PHE A 167 18.23 -1.69 19.75
N SER A 168 18.85 -2.44 20.69
CA SER A 168 18.57 -2.28 22.12
C SER A 168 18.86 -0.85 22.60
N ASN A 169 19.99 -0.26 22.19
CA ASN A 169 20.34 1.10 22.59
C ASN A 169 19.38 2.14 22.00
N ILE A 170 18.95 1.96 20.75
CA ILE A 170 17.99 2.86 20.11
C ILE A 170 16.68 2.87 20.91
N ILE A 171 16.14 1.68 21.23
CA ILE A 171 14.88 1.58 21.97
C ILE A 171 15.00 2.17 23.36
N LEU A 172 16.07 1.86 24.09
CA LEU A 172 16.31 2.41 25.44
C LEU A 172 16.40 3.94 25.42
N GLN A 173 17.10 4.53 24.45
CA GLN A 173 17.22 5.98 24.31
C GLN A 173 15.87 6.62 24.04
N LEU A 174 15.09 6.07 23.10
CA LEU A 174 13.75 6.58 22.79
C LEU A 174 12.80 6.47 23.99
N LEU A 175 12.85 5.39 24.75
CA LEU A 175 12.03 5.25 25.95
C LEU A 175 12.39 6.29 27.02
N GLU A 176 13.66 6.63 27.17
CA GLU A 176 14.09 7.69 28.10
C GLU A 176 13.59 9.07 27.65
N ASP A 177 13.59 9.35 26.34
CA ASP A 177 13.05 10.61 25.79
C ASP A 177 11.54 10.78 26.08
N TYR A 178 10.80 9.68 26.16
CA TYR A 178 9.35 9.71 26.48
C TYR A 178 9.02 9.61 27.99
N ARG A 179 10.00 9.44 28.85
CA ARG A 179 9.81 9.21 30.29
C ARG A 179 8.99 10.29 30.98
N THR A 180 9.37 11.56 30.81
CA THR A 180 8.66 12.70 31.40
C THR A 180 7.20 12.78 30.93
N LEU A 181 6.95 12.43 29.65
CA LEU A 181 5.60 12.46 29.09
C LEU A 181 4.74 11.34 29.67
N LEU A 182 5.31 10.16 29.91
CA LEU A 182 4.62 9.03 30.55
C LEU A 182 4.27 9.34 32.01
N GLU A 183 5.22 9.90 32.77
CA GLU A 183 5.02 10.32 34.17
C GLU A 183 3.89 11.34 34.27
N ASN A 184 3.87 12.37 33.41
CA ASN A 184 2.80 13.36 33.36
C ASN A 184 1.42 12.81 32.99
N SER A 185 1.40 11.68 32.26
CA SER A 185 0.17 11.02 31.81
C SER A 185 -0.30 9.90 32.76
N ASN A 186 0.40 9.64 33.86
CA ASN A 186 0.17 8.53 34.78
C ASN A 186 0.14 7.16 34.08
N ILE A 187 1.01 6.96 33.09
CA ILE A 187 1.14 5.70 32.36
C ILE A 187 2.33 4.92 32.92
N GLU A 188 2.07 3.71 33.37
CA GLU A 188 3.12 2.78 33.81
C GLU A 188 3.82 2.16 32.60
N LEU A 189 5.15 2.22 32.57
CA LEU A 189 5.97 1.62 31.52
C LEU A 189 6.69 0.38 32.05
N ILE A 190 6.39 -0.80 31.50
CA ILE A 190 7.07 -2.06 31.79
C ILE A 190 8.03 -2.37 30.64
N THR A 191 9.31 -2.59 30.93
CA THR A 191 10.31 -2.87 29.89
C THR A 191 11.03 -4.19 30.13
N ASN A 192 11.23 -4.96 29.04
CA ASN A 192 12.08 -6.15 29.02
C ASN A 192 12.93 -6.13 27.74
N ILE A 193 14.09 -5.48 27.81
CA ILE A 193 14.96 -5.26 26.64
C ILE A 193 16.27 -6.02 26.84
N GLU A 194 16.48 -7.05 26.00
CA GLU A 194 17.74 -7.78 25.94
C GLU A 194 18.85 -6.87 25.40
N LYS A 195 20.04 -6.91 26.04
CA LYS A 195 21.16 -6.00 25.71
C LYS A 195 21.84 -6.42 24.41
N ASP A 196 22.43 -5.44 23.74
CA ASP A 196 23.31 -5.61 22.55
C ASP A 196 22.69 -6.34 21.35
N LEU A 197 21.39 -6.35 21.23
CA LEU A 197 20.74 -6.84 20.02
C LEU A 197 21.03 -5.90 18.85
N ARG A 198 21.47 -6.47 17.74
CA ARG A 198 21.87 -5.71 16.55
C ARG A 198 21.14 -6.22 15.32
N ILE A 199 20.65 -5.30 14.50
CA ILE A 199 20.00 -5.58 13.22
C ILE A 199 20.73 -4.83 12.10
N TYR A 200 20.53 -5.29 10.86
CA TYR A 200 20.87 -4.53 9.66
C TYR A 200 19.68 -3.66 9.28
N GLY A 201 19.82 -2.33 9.42
CA GLY A 201 18.70 -1.43 9.17
C GLY A 201 19.12 0.03 9.04
N ASN A 202 18.16 0.86 8.65
CA ASN A 202 18.30 2.31 8.65
C ASN A 202 17.84 2.85 10.01
N LYS A 203 18.77 3.48 10.74
CA LYS A 203 18.50 3.95 12.11
C LYS A 203 17.28 4.86 12.19
N LEU A 204 17.19 5.87 11.33
CA LEU A 204 16.08 6.84 11.35
C LEU A 204 14.73 6.19 11.07
N MET A 205 14.68 5.20 10.17
CA MET A 205 13.44 4.47 9.89
C MET A 205 13.03 3.58 11.06
N ILE A 206 13.99 2.92 11.71
CA ILE A 206 13.71 2.09 12.90
C ILE A 206 13.23 2.95 14.07
N GLU A 207 13.83 4.11 14.31
CA GLU A 207 13.35 5.09 15.30
C GLU A 207 11.91 5.50 14.99
N ARG A 208 11.62 5.78 13.72
CA ARG A 208 10.28 6.17 13.26
C ARG A 208 9.25 5.06 13.43
N LEU A 209 9.61 3.82 13.11
CA LEU A 209 8.75 2.65 13.34
C LEU A 209 8.39 2.55 14.83
N PHE A 210 9.38 2.61 15.71
CA PHE A 210 9.16 2.54 17.14
C PHE A 210 8.26 3.69 17.63
N ILE A 211 8.57 4.93 17.26
CA ILE A 211 7.81 6.12 17.68
C ILE A 211 6.34 6.03 17.26
N ASN A 212 6.06 5.59 16.03
CA ASN A 212 4.67 5.42 15.58
C ASN A 212 3.90 4.37 16.37
N LEU A 213 4.53 3.22 16.67
CA LEU A 213 3.90 2.17 17.48
C LEU A 213 3.74 2.62 18.93
N PHE A 214 4.77 3.24 19.51
CA PHE A 214 4.78 3.65 20.91
C PHE A 214 3.79 4.80 21.18
N THR A 215 3.76 5.82 20.31
CA THR A 215 2.79 6.91 20.43
C THR A 215 1.36 6.44 20.20
N ASN A 216 1.18 5.40 19.37
CA ASN A 216 -0.12 4.74 19.22
C ASN A 216 -0.52 4.04 20.52
N ALA A 217 0.37 3.29 21.15
CA ALA A 217 0.12 2.68 22.46
C ALA A 217 -0.20 3.73 23.53
N MET A 218 0.59 4.83 23.62
CA MET A 218 0.32 5.94 24.55
C MET A 218 -1.06 6.57 24.36
N LYS A 219 -1.53 6.64 23.14
CA LYS A 219 -2.82 7.25 22.80
C LYS A 219 -4.01 6.40 23.24
N PHE A 220 -3.88 5.09 23.19
CA PHE A 220 -5.00 4.18 23.43
C PHE A 220 -4.93 3.42 24.74
N THR A 221 -3.78 3.42 25.42
CA THR A 221 -3.62 2.77 26.74
C THR A 221 -4.55 3.39 27.79
N LYS A 222 -4.92 2.61 28.77
CA LYS A 222 -5.60 3.08 29.96
C LYS A 222 -4.59 3.42 31.08
N THR A 223 -3.69 2.49 31.36
CA THR A 223 -2.74 2.64 32.47
C THR A 223 -1.35 2.10 32.19
N THR A 224 -1.20 1.08 31.35
CA THR A 224 0.06 0.34 31.25
C THR A 224 0.49 0.10 29.81
N ILE A 225 1.77 0.39 29.53
CA ILE A 225 2.43 0.03 28.26
C ILE A 225 3.58 -0.93 28.59
N SER A 226 3.65 -2.03 27.86
CA SER A 226 4.76 -2.98 27.95
C SER A 226 5.57 -2.98 26.67
N VAL A 227 6.89 -2.79 26.77
CA VAL A 227 7.82 -2.85 25.64
C VAL A 227 8.82 -3.96 25.86
N SER A 228 8.88 -4.93 24.96
CA SER A 228 9.89 -5.98 25.01
C SER A 228 10.68 -6.09 23.71
N LEU A 229 11.96 -6.38 23.83
CA LEU A 229 12.89 -6.60 22.72
C LEU A 229 13.77 -7.81 23.06
N ASN A 230 13.55 -8.92 22.38
CA ASN A 230 14.21 -10.16 22.69
C ASN A 230 14.63 -10.90 21.40
N ARG A 231 15.67 -11.70 21.50
CA ARG A 231 16.06 -12.63 20.44
C ARG A 231 15.39 -13.97 20.64
N ILE A 232 14.64 -14.43 19.65
CA ILE A 232 14.03 -15.75 19.62
C ILE A 232 14.47 -16.45 18.33
N ASN A 233 15.25 -17.53 18.47
CA ASN A 233 15.82 -18.27 17.34
C ASN A 233 16.68 -17.38 16.42
N LYS A 234 16.24 -17.19 15.16
CA LYS A 234 16.92 -16.36 14.14
C LYS A 234 16.24 -15.01 13.91
N GLU A 235 15.47 -14.55 14.86
CA GLU A 235 14.73 -13.29 14.75
C GLU A 235 14.94 -12.43 15.99
N ILE A 236 14.92 -11.12 15.80
CA ILE A 236 14.80 -10.15 16.88
C ILE A 236 13.37 -9.64 16.86
N ILE A 237 12.67 -9.78 17.99
CA ILE A 237 11.25 -9.48 18.14
C ILE A 237 11.08 -8.26 19.02
N LEU A 238 10.50 -7.20 18.47
CA LEU A 238 10.00 -6.04 19.19
C LEU A 238 8.51 -6.22 19.44
N GLN A 239 8.07 -6.11 20.68
CA GLN A 239 6.66 -6.11 21.05
C GLN A 239 6.33 -4.83 21.81
N ILE A 240 5.24 -4.18 21.45
CA ILE A 240 4.69 -3.02 22.15
C ILE A 240 3.22 -3.35 22.44
N LYS A 241 2.91 -3.46 23.71
CA LYS A 241 1.58 -3.85 24.20
C LYS A 241 0.99 -2.73 25.06
N ASP A 242 -0.28 -2.42 24.83
CA ASP A 242 -1.11 -1.54 25.66
C ASP A 242 -2.28 -2.32 26.29
N ASP A 243 -2.87 -1.73 27.31
CA ASP A 243 -4.07 -2.22 28.02
C ASP A 243 -5.34 -1.46 27.60
N GLY A 244 -5.35 -0.90 26.40
CA GLY A 244 -6.35 0.03 25.90
C GLY A 244 -7.67 -0.59 25.46
N VAL A 245 -8.31 0.07 24.51
CA VAL A 245 -9.64 -0.32 23.99
C VAL A 245 -9.62 -1.58 23.13
N GLY A 246 -8.45 -1.96 22.60
CA GLY A 246 -8.30 -3.09 21.70
C GLY A 246 -8.91 -2.83 20.30
N ILE A 247 -8.73 -3.81 19.42
CA ILE A 247 -9.09 -3.76 17.99
C ILE A 247 -9.94 -4.98 17.66
N ALA A 248 -11.12 -4.76 17.08
CA ALA A 248 -11.97 -5.84 16.61
C ALA A 248 -11.29 -6.68 15.52
N LYS A 249 -11.52 -7.99 15.52
CA LYS A 249 -10.83 -8.93 14.63
C LYS A 249 -11.04 -8.58 13.13
N GLU A 250 -12.23 -8.09 12.81
CA GLU A 250 -12.61 -7.69 11.47
C GLU A 250 -11.82 -6.46 10.99
N GLU A 251 -11.40 -5.59 11.92
CA GLU A 251 -10.67 -4.35 11.64
C GLU A 251 -9.15 -4.54 11.59
N GLN A 252 -8.60 -5.61 12.22
CA GLN A 252 -7.16 -5.84 12.33
C GLN A 252 -6.44 -5.94 10.98
N LYS A 253 -7.12 -6.35 9.92
CA LYS A 253 -6.56 -6.39 8.57
C LYS A 253 -6.47 -5.02 7.90
N TYR A 254 -7.32 -4.06 8.32
CA TYR A 254 -7.40 -2.73 7.70
C TYR A 254 -6.57 -1.67 8.43
N ILE A 255 -6.11 -1.91 9.66
CA ILE A 255 -5.33 -0.92 10.43
C ILE A 255 -4.02 -0.51 9.77
N TRP A 256 -3.54 -1.29 8.81
CA TRP A 256 -2.33 -1.04 8.02
C TRP A 256 -2.59 -0.14 6.80
N ASP A 257 -3.88 0.08 6.47
CA ASP A 257 -4.28 0.92 5.35
C ASP A 257 -4.09 2.40 5.71
N ARG A 258 -3.80 3.21 4.69
CA ARG A 258 -3.63 4.65 4.88
C ARG A 258 -4.95 5.28 5.30
N PHE A 259 -4.89 6.23 6.24
CA PHE A 259 -6.04 6.95 6.78
C PHE A 259 -7.10 6.08 7.46
N PHE A 260 -6.85 4.79 7.61
CA PHE A 260 -7.78 3.94 8.34
C PHE A 260 -7.85 4.35 9.81
N GLN A 261 -9.06 4.52 10.30
CA GLN A 261 -9.36 4.86 11.69
C GLN A 261 -10.59 4.07 12.13
N ILE A 262 -10.50 3.46 13.30
CA ILE A 262 -11.62 2.73 13.88
C ILE A 262 -12.72 3.74 14.26
N ASN A 263 -13.92 3.61 13.67
CA ASN A 263 -15.07 4.46 13.92
C ASN A 263 -15.74 4.11 15.26
N ASN A 264 -15.10 4.39 16.37
CA ASN A 264 -15.77 4.36 17.66
C ASN A 264 -16.60 5.64 17.84
N SER A 265 -17.91 5.53 17.60
CA SER A 265 -18.91 6.61 17.69
C SER A 265 -19.02 7.24 19.09
N ARG A 266 -18.35 6.70 20.11
CA ARG A 266 -18.38 7.18 21.50
C ARG A 266 -17.26 8.15 21.88
N ASN A 267 -16.16 8.22 21.13
CA ASN A 267 -15.06 9.15 21.38
C ASN A 267 -14.89 10.11 20.22
N LYS A 268 -15.84 11.07 20.07
CA LYS A 268 -15.70 12.22 19.16
C LYS A 268 -14.62 13.21 19.59
N ASP A 269 -13.85 12.91 20.63
CA ASP A 269 -12.99 13.87 21.31
C ASP A 269 -11.51 13.75 20.96
N LYS A 270 -11.02 14.88 20.50
CA LYS A 270 -9.67 15.51 20.63
C LYS A 270 -8.40 14.77 20.17
N ASN A 271 -8.35 13.43 20.05
CA ASN A 271 -7.10 12.71 19.79
C ASN A 271 -7.12 11.79 18.55
N ARG A 272 -7.88 12.10 17.51
CA ARG A 272 -7.77 11.37 16.24
C ARG A 272 -6.40 11.60 15.61
N GLY A 273 -5.62 10.53 15.44
CA GLY A 273 -4.41 10.56 14.62
C GLY A 273 -4.77 10.66 13.14
N SER A 274 -3.78 10.85 12.29
CA SER A 274 -3.96 10.93 10.83
C SER A 274 -4.32 9.60 10.16
N GLY A 275 -4.16 8.46 10.84
CA GLY A 275 -4.28 7.13 10.22
C GLY A 275 -3.10 6.76 9.31
N LEU A 276 -2.01 7.54 9.31
CA LEU A 276 -0.82 7.28 8.49
C LEU A 276 0.29 6.56 9.25
N GLY A 277 0.25 6.53 10.59
CA GLY A 277 1.34 5.97 11.40
C GLY A 277 1.56 4.48 11.18
N LEU A 278 0.49 3.67 11.18
CA LEU A 278 0.60 2.22 11.03
C LEU A 278 0.92 1.81 9.58
N SER A 279 0.44 2.53 8.57
CA SER A 279 0.85 2.30 7.18
C SER A 279 2.33 2.60 6.96
N MET A 280 2.87 3.63 7.62
CA MET A 280 4.31 3.91 7.63
C MET A 280 5.11 2.80 8.32
N VAL A 281 4.64 2.29 9.46
CA VAL A 281 5.25 1.15 10.16
C VAL A 281 5.31 -0.07 9.26
N ASN A 282 4.22 -0.40 8.59
CA ASN A 282 4.15 -1.52 7.65
C ASN A 282 5.17 -1.36 6.51
N LYS A 283 5.25 -0.18 5.89
CA LYS A 283 6.24 0.09 4.82
C LYS A 283 7.68 0.00 5.31
N ILE A 284 7.98 0.54 6.50
CA ILE A 284 9.32 0.44 7.09
C ILE A 284 9.68 -1.03 7.39
N ALA A 285 8.75 -1.81 7.94
CA ALA A 285 8.96 -3.24 8.18
C ALA A 285 9.28 -3.99 6.87
N GLN A 286 8.52 -3.76 5.80
CA GLN A 286 8.77 -4.34 4.47
C GLN A 286 10.16 -3.98 3.93
N LEU A 287 10.59 -2.71 4.03
CA LEU A 287 11.92 -2.26 3.59
C LEU A 287 13.06 -2.94 4.39
N HIS A 288 12.78 -3.38 5.61
CA HIS A 288 13.72 -4.12 6.46
C HIS A 288 13.58 -5.64 6.38
N SER A 289 12.71 -6.15 5.48
CA SER A 289 12.37 -7.58 5.38
C SER A 289 11.82 -8.15 6.70
N ALA A 290 11.24 -7.28 7.53
CA ALA A 290 10.60 -7.63 8.78
C ALA A 290 9.11 -7.92 8.57
N THR A 291 8.56 -8.80 9.40
CA THR A 291 7.10 -9.03 9.46
C THR A 291 6.48 -8.26 10.61
N ILE A 292 5.23 -7.84 10.42
CA ILE A 292 4.48 -7.15 11.47
C ILE A 292 3.11 -7.80 11.65
N GLU A 293 2.73 -7.97 12.90
CA GLU A 293 1.47 -8.58 13.31
C GLU A 293 0.83 -7.77 14.45
N VAL A 294 -0.46 -7.94 14.63
CA VAL A 294 -1.20 -7.40 15.78
C VAL A 294 -2.01 -8.51 16.45
N GLU A 295 -1.87 -8.62 17.75
CA GLU A 295 -2.71 -9.45 18.61
C GLU A 295 -3.56 -8.52 19.47
N SER A 296 -4.88 -8.55 19.31
CA SER A 296 -5.76 -7.65 20.03
C SER A 296 -7.15 -8.26 20.23
N GLU A 297 -7.75 -7.89 21.35
CA GLU A 297 -9.14 -8.20 21.68
C GLU A 297 -9.80 -6.94 22.24
N VAL A 298 -11.04 -6.68 21.84
CA VAL A 298 -11.79 -5.50 22.30
C VAL A 298 -11.86 -5.49 23.84
N GLY A 299 -11.43 -4.38 24.42
CA GLY A 299 -11.39 -4.17 25.89
C GLY A 299 -10.15 -4.68 26.61
N LYS A 300 -9.27 -5.43 25.93
CA LYS A 300 -8.04 -6.00 26.50
C LYS A 300 -6.74 -5.35 25.97
N GLY A 301 -6.85 -4.34 25.10
CA GLY A 301 -5.72 -3.66 24.50
C GLY A 301 -5.20 -4.34 23.24
N ALA A 302 -4.06 -3.87 22.76
CA ALA A 302 -3.39 -4.38 21.57
C ALA A 302 -1.92 -4.66 21.83
N CYS A 303 -1.37 -5.66 21.14
CA CYS A 303 0.05 -5.98 21.10
C CYS A 303 0.53 -5.96 19.64
N PHE A 304 1.38 -5.02 19.30
CA PHE A 304 2.06 -4.96 18.01
C PHE A 304 3.39 -5.70 18.09
N ILE A 305 3.61 -6.61 17.16
CA ILE A 305 4.75 -7.51 17.12
C ILE A 305 5.50 -7.31 15.81
N VAL A 306 6.76 -6.90 15.88
CA VAL A 306 7.64 -6.74 14.71
C VAL A 306 8.80 -7.72 14.81
N ARG A 307 8.98 -8.55 13.78
CA ARG A 307 10.02 -9.59 13.71
C ARG A 307 11.05 -9.22 12.67
N PHE A 308 12.28 -9.00 13.08
CA PHE A 308 13.41 -8.72 12.21
C PHE A 308 14.25 -9.97 12.02
N PRO A 309 14.53 -10.41 10.77
CA PRO A 309 15.46 -11.50 10.51
C PRO A 309 16.89 -11.10 10.88
N ILE A 310 17.70 -12.08 11.37
CA ILE A 310 19.12 -11.92 11.73
C ILE A 310 20.01 -12.51 10.65
#